data_549bd9b53f2cf2f9d5c6a207150b4c6c
#
_entry.id   549bd9b53f2cf2f9d5c6a207150b4c6c
#
_cell.length_a   1.000
_cell.length_b   1.000
_cell.length_c   1.000
_cell.angle_alpha   90.00
_cell.angle_beta   90.00
_cell.angle_gamma   90.00
#
_symmetry.space_group_name_H-M   'P 1'
#
loop_
_entity.id
_entity.type
_entity.pdbx_description
1 polymer ?
#
loop_
_entity_poly.entity_id
_entity_poly.type
_entity_poly.pdbx_seq_one_letter_code
_entity_poly.pdbx_strand_id
1 'polypeptide(L)'
;MNTLFLITARGQSKGVPRKNLRQIAGISLLAFKAISALRSKYCSRLILSTDDPEIEQEGRKYGADVPFTRPAELATDAASSFDVIRHAMDWLEANSPVQYDAIMLLEPSAPFATSTDFDNAVELMMKHDASAVIGVRKTEVHSTYVAPLDGGGRITELIDKVTDLNYLRRQDMRDEYTANGALYLFKWNLFKKHHTMYADGPNSYGYVMDRYHSIEIDEPIDLQWAEFLVEKGLIDLTPWK
;
A
#
# COMPACT_ATOMS: atom_id res chain seq x y z
N MET A 1 14.99 1.75 -14.54
CA MET A 1 14.93 0.94 -13.32
C MET A 1 14.02 -0.24 -13.58
N ASN A 2 14.51 -1.44 -13.30
CA ASN A 2 13.75 -2.68 -13.50
C ASN A 2 12.96 -2.99 -12.22
N THR A 3 11.67 -2.72 -12.21
CA THR A 3 10.84 -2.78 -11.01
C THR A 3 9.87 -3.95 -11.07
N LEU A 4 9.94 -4.82 -10.05
CA LEU A 4 8.91 -5.82 -9.79
C LEU A 4 7.70 -5.15 -9.14
N PHE A 5 6.51 -5.34 -9.69
CA PHE A 5 5.27 -4.99 -9.03
C PHE A 5 4.68 -6.24 -8.36
N LEU A 6 4.44 -6.16 -7.07
CA LEU A 6 3.95 -7.28 -6.27
C LEU A 6 2.63 -6.91 -5.59
N ILE A 7 1.56 -7.57 -5.99
CA ILE A 7 0.28 -7.51 -5.26
C ILE A 7 0.26 -8.66 -4.26
N THR A 8 -0.08 -8.35 -3.00
CA THR A 8 -0.31 -9.36 -1.97
C THR A 8 -1.79 -9.38 -1.58
N ALA A 9 -2.47 -10.48 -1.86
CA ALA A 9 -3.91 -10.62 -1.61
C ALA A 9 -4.22 -12.02 -1.07
N ARG A 10 -4.58 -12.13 0.21
CA ARG A 10 -5.02 -13.39 0.82
C ARG A 10 -6.52 -13.59 0.70
N GLY A 11 -6.96 -14.84 0.76
CA GLY A 11 -8.37 -15.21 0.66
C GLY A 11 -9.21 -14.72 1.84
N GLN A 12 -8.65 -14.78 3.05
CA GLN A 12 -9.33 -14.35 4.27
C GLN A 12 -9.08 -12.89 4.58
N SER A 13 -10.14 -12.16 4.94
CA SER A 13 -10.09 -10.77 5.37
C SER A 13 -11.03 -10.59 6.57
N LYS A 14 -10.53 -10.02 7.68
CA LYS A 14 -11.30 -9.87 8.92
C LYS A 14 -12.42 -8.83 8.83
N GLY A 15 -12.09 -7.63 8.37
CA GLY A 15 -13.03 -6.50 8.37
C GLY A 15 -14.08 -6.61 7.26
N VAL A 16 -13.65 -6.82 6.02
CA VAL A 16 -14.53 -6.97 4.86
C VAL A 16 -14.37 -8.38 4.27
N PRO A 17 -15.41 -9.26 4.38
CA PRO A 17 -15.31 -10.59 3.79
C PRO A 17 -15.04 -10.55 2.29
N ARG A 18 -14.06 -11.36 1.83
CA ARG A 18 -13.64 -11.41 0.42
C ARG A 18 -13.17 -10.04 -0.12
N LYS A 19 -12.54 -9.22 0.72
CA LYS A 19 -12.18 -7.82 0.45
C LYS A 19 -11.58 -7.60 -0.93
N ASN A 20 -10.59 -8.39 -1.31
CA ASN A 20 -9.85 -8.22 -2.57
C ASN A 20 -10.72 -8.38 -3.84
N LEU A 21 -11.85 -9.09 -3.74
CA LEU A 21 -12.82 -9.31 -4.82
C LEU A 21 -14.04 -8.38 -4.74
N ARG A 22 -14.16 -7.54 -3.67
CA ARG A 22 -15.20 -6.52 -3.61
C ARG A 22 -15.03 -5.53 -4.73
N GLN A 23 -16.14 -5.06 -5.28
CA GLN A 23 -16.16 -4.19 -6.46
C GLN A 23 -16.63 -2.79 -6.11
N ILE A 24 -16.02 -1.82 -6.74
CA ILE A 24 -16.47 -0.43 -6.80
C ILE A 24 -16.73 -0.13 -8.27
N ALA A 25 -17.97 0.26 -8.61
CA ALA A 25 -18.40 0.49 -10.00
C ALA A 25 -18.03 -0.66 -10.97
N GLY A 26 -18.14 -1.92 -10.51
CA GLY A 26 -17.88 -3.11 -11.33
C GLY A 26 -16.41 -3.51 -11.46
N ILE A 27 -15.49 -2.81 -10.82
CA ILE A 27 -14.05 -3.12 -10.82
C ILE A 27 -13.67 -3.64 -9.43
N SER A 28 -13.05 -4.82 -9.34
CA SER A 28 -12.60 -5.37 -8.06
C SER A 28 -11.42 -4.58 -7.48
N LEU A 29 -11.26 -4.58 -6.14
CA LEU A 29 -10.14 -3.89 -5.48
C LEU A 29 -8.79 -4.40 -6.01
N LEU A 30 -8.70 -5.70 -6.28
CA LEU A 30 -7.53 -6.31 -6.93
C LEU A 30 -7.33 -5.77 -8.35
N ALA A 31 -8.40 -5.66 -9.13
CA ALA A 31 -8.34 -5.20 -10.51
C ALA A 31 -7.86 -3.74 -10.62
N PHE A 32 -8.29 -2.87 -9.70
CA PHE A 32 -7.77 -1.49 -9.64
C PHE A 32 -6.24 -1.48 -9.61
N LYS A 33 -5.64 -2.28 -8.73
CA LYS A 33 -4.16 -2.35 -8.61
C LYS A 33 -3.51 -3.00 -9.84
N ALA A 34 -4.09 -4.10 -10.35
CA ALA A 34 -3.52 -4.80 -11.50
C ALA A 34 -3.51 -3.91 -12.76
N ILE A 35 -4.63 -3.21 -13.03
CA ILE A 35 -4.73 -2.29 -14.17
C ILE A 35 -3.73 -1.15 -14.04
N SER A 36 -3.67 -0.50 -12.87
CA SER A 36 -2.72 0.60 -12.63
C SER A 36 -1.27 0.13 -12.76
N ALA A 37 -0.93 -1.04 -12.21
CA ALA A 37 0.40 -1.61 -12.28
C ALA A 37 0.84 -1.85 -13.73
N LEU A 38 0.00 -2.51 -14.53
CA LEU A 38 0.31 -2.85 -15.93
C LEU A 38 0.37 -1.64 -16.87
N ARG A 39 -0.24 -0.52 -16.48
CA ARG A 39 -0.16 0.75 -17.21
C ARG A 39 1.06 1.59 -16.83
N SER A 40 1.77 1.24 -15.76
CA SER A 40 3.01 1.92 -15.39
C SER A 40 4.13 1.58 -16.37
N LYS A 41 4.85 2.58 -16.83
CA LYS A 41 6.03 2.41 -17.72
C LYS A 41 7.22 1.73 -17.04
N TYR A 42 7.19 1.62 -15.69
CA TYR A 42 8.24 0.99 -14.91
C TYR A 42 7.88 -0.44 -14.45
N CYS A 43 6.67 -0.93 -14.74
CA CYS A 43 6.28 -2.29 -14.40
C CYS A 43 6.97 -3.30 -15.32
N SER A 44 8.06 -3.88 -14.87
CA SER A 44 8.77 -4.91 -15.63
C SER A 44 8.06 -6.28 -15.57
N ARG A 45 7.39 -6.56 -14.45
CA ARG A 45 6.57 -7.74 -14.22
C ARG A 45 5.60 -7.46 -13.09
N LEU A 46 4.35 -7.89 -13.25
CA LEU A 46 3.34 -7.87 -12.19
C LEU A 46 3.13 -9.28 -11.65
N ILE A 47 3.42 -9.49 -10.38
CA ILE A 47 3.15 -10.76 -9.69
C ILE A 47 2.05 -10.56 -8.66
N LEU A 48 1.14 -11.53 -8.59
CA LEU A 48 0.16 -11.68 -7.53
C LEU A 48 0.57 -12.85 -6.63
N SER A 49 0.77 -12.58 -5.34
CA SER A 49 0.92 -13.59 -4.30
C SER A 49 -0.42 -13.80 -3.61
N THR A 50 -1.00 -15.00 -3.75
CA THR A 50 -2.28 -15.37 -3.14
C THR A 50 -2.31 -16.86 -2.77
N ASP A 51 -3.14 -17.20 -1.78
CA ASP A 51 -3.49 -18.55 -1.34
C ASP A 51 -4.87 -19.01 -1.86
N ASP A 52 -5.62 -18.10 -2.50
CA ASP A 52 -7.02 -18.27 -2.84
C ASP A 52 -7.21 -18.40 -4.37
N PRO A 53 -7.85 -19.49 -4.86
CA PRO A 53 -8.00 -19.74 -6.29
C PRO A 53 -8.93 -18.75 -7.01
N GLU A 54 -9.90 -18.12 -6.33
CA GLU A 54 -10.75 -17.12 -6.97
C GLU A 54 -10.00 -15.78 -7.12
N ILE A 55 -9.15 -15.44 -6.14
CA ILE A 55 -8.26 -14.27 -6.24
C ILE A 55 -7.20 -14.52 -7.34
N GLU A 56 -6.67 -15.74 -7.44
CA GLU A 56 -5.77 -16.12 -8.54
C GLU A 56 -6.45 -15.94 -9.90
N GLN A 57 -7.67 -16.45 -10.07
CA GLN A 57 -8.44 -16.32 -11.30
C GLN A 57 -8.69 -14.86 -11.65
N GLU A 58 -9.10 -14.03 -10.68
CA GLU A 58 -9.31 -12.61 -10.89
C GLU A 58 -8.00 -11.89 -11.27
N GLY A 59 -6.89 -12.20 -10.60
CA GLY A 59 -5.59 -11.64 -10.94
C GLY A 59 -5.15 -11.97 -12.37
N ARG A 60 -5.26 -13.23 -12.77
CA ARG A 60 -4.95 -13.67 -14.14
C ARG A 60 -5.84 -13.00 -15.19
N LYS A 61 -7.12 -12.83 -14.91
CA LYS A 61 -8.07 -12.10 -15.77
C LYS A 61 -7.59 -10.68 -16.07
N TYR A 62 -6.97 -10.02 -15.11
CA TYR A 62 -6.42 -8.67 -15.24
C TYR A 62 -4.91 -8.63 -15.53
N GLY A 63 -4.33 -9.74 -15.97
CA GLY A 63 -2.96 -9.82 -16.50
C GLY A 63 -1.85 -9.95 -15.46
N ALA A 64 -2.18 -10.19 -14.20
CA ALA A 64 -1.17 -10.51 -13.20
C ALA A 64 -0.63 -11.92 -13.40
N ASP A 65 0.68 -12.09 -13.27
CA ASP A 65 1.32 -13.40 -13.23
C ASP A 65 1.18 -13.98 -11.82
N VAL A 66 0.76 -15.25 -11.73
CA VAL A 66 0.63 -16.02 -10.48
C VAL A 66 1.49 -17.27 -10.61
N PRO A 67 2.81 -17.14 -10.40
CA PRO A 67 3.76 -18.22 -10.69
C PRO A 67 3.83 -19.27 -9.58
N PHE A 68 3.24 -18.98 -8.42
CA PHE A 68 3.19 -19.87 -7.26
C PHE A 68 1.90 -19.67 -6.48
N THR A 69 1.48 -20.68 -5.73
CA THR A 69 0.48 -20.53 -4.68
C THR A 69 1.18 -20.12 -3.38
N ARG A 70 0.69 -19.07 -2.70
CA ARG A 70 1.24 -18.67 -1.41
C ARG A 70 1.07 -19.80 -0.38
N PRO A 71 2.11 -20.21 0.34
CA PRO A 71 2.00 -21.17 1.43
C PRO A 71 0.96 -20.75 2.49
N ALA A 72 0.22 -21.71 3.03
CA ALA A 72 -0.88 -21.44 3.96
C ALA A 72 -0.41 -20.72 5.24
N GLU A 73 0.80 -21.02 5.71
CA GLU A 73 1.42 -20.36 6.86
C GLU A 73 1.67 -18.86 6.62
N LEU A 74 1.83 -18.43 5.37
CA LEU A 74 1.98 -17.03 4.96
C LEU A 74 0.64 -16.35 4.63
N ALA A 75 -0.48 -17.07 4.75
CA ALA A 75 -1.82 -16.54 4.52
C ALA A 75 -2.61 -16.29 5.83
N THR A 76 -1.99 -16.56 6.97
CA THR A 76 -2.61 -16.36 8.31
C THR A 76 -2.61 -14.88 8.72
N ASP A 77 -3.41 -14.56 9.73
CA ASP A 77 -3.42 -13.21 10.33
C ASP A 77 -2.12 -12.83 11.05
N ALA A 78 -1.35 -13.82 11.46
CA ALA A 78 -0.06 -13.63 12.13
C ALA A 78 1.11 -13.55 11.15
N ALA A 79 0.88 -13.85 9.87
CA ALA A 79 1.92 -13.80 8.85
C ALA A 79 2.39 -12.36 8.60
N SER A 80 3.69 -12.16 8.66
CA SER A 80 4.29 -10.86 8.35
C SER A 80 4.22 -10.58 6.84
N SER A 81 3.84 -9.37 6.46
CA SER A 81 3.96 -8.91 5.06
C SER A 81 5.39 -9.06 4.55
N PHE A 82 6.40 -8.91 5.41
CA PHE A 82 7.80 -9.08 5.04
C PHE A 82 8.13 -10.52 4.65
N ASP A 83 7.56 -11.53 5.31
CA ASP A 83 7.75 -12.93 4.95
C ASP A 83 7.07 -13.27 3.62
N VAL A 84 5.92 -12.67 3.32
CA VAL A 84 5.24 -12.80 2.03
C VAL A 84 6.09 -12.20 0.90
N ILE A 85 6.68 -11.03 1.11
CA ILE A 85 7.58 -10.38 0.14
C ILE A 85 8.81 -11.26 -0.07
N ARG A 86 9.44 -11.73 1.01
CA ARG A 86 10.62 -12.61 0.96
C ARG A 86 10.33 -13.88 0.16
N HIS A 87 9.20 -14.54 0.41
CA HIS A 87 8.79 -15.73 -0.35
C HIS A 87 8.74 -15.47 -1.86
N ALA A 88 8.15 -14.34 -2.27
CA ALA A 88 8.11 -13.95 -3.69
C ALA A 88 9.51 -13.68 -4.26
N MET A 89 10.39 -13.03 -3.49
CA MET A 89 11.78 -12.77 -3.87
C MET A 89 12.57 -14.07 -4.03
N ASP A 90 12.52 -14.94 -3.03
CA ASP A 90 13.24 -16.23 -3.02
C ASP A 90 12.80 -17.10 -4.21
N TRP A 91 11.48 -17.13 -4.50
CA TRP A 91 10.97 -17.85 -5.67
C TRP A 91 11.52 -17.27 -6.97
N LEU A 92 11.56 -15.94 -7.11
CA LEU A 92 12.08 -15.27 -8.30
C LEU A 92 13.59 -15.52 -8.49
N GLU A 93 14.38 -15.44 -7.42
CA GLU A 93 15.81 -15.72 -7.48
C GLU A 93 16.11 -17.14 -7.92
N ALA A 94 15.25 -18.11 -7.52
CA ALA A 94 15.40 -19.51 -7.87
C ALA A 94 14.89 -19.86 -9.29
N ASN A 95 13.91 -19.11 -9.83
CA ASN A 95 13.16 -19.51 -11.02
C ASN A 95 13.20 -18.49 -12.17
N SER A 96 13.86 -17.35 -11.99
CA SER A 96 13.94 -16.31 -13.03
C SER A 96 15.37 -15.79 -13.18
N PRO A 97 15.88 -15.63 -14.41
CA PRO A 97 17.17 -15.01 -14.65
C PRO A 97 17.11 -13.48 -14.53
N VAL A 98 15.92 -12.90 -14.40
CA VAL A 98 15.70 -11.46 -14.36
C VAL A 98 16.06 -10.93 -12.97
N GLN A 99 16.92 -9.91 -12.95
CA GLN A 99 17.25 -9.18 -11.73
C GLN A 99 16.42 -7.90 -11.66
N TYR A 100 15.90 -7.60 -10.49
CA TYR A 100 15.12 -6.39 -10.23
C TYR A 100 15.92 -5.42 -9.36
N ASP A 101 15.80 -4.13 -9.67
CA ASP A 101 16.41 -3.05 -8.87
C ASP A 101 15.58 -2.75 -7.63
N ALA A 102 14.24 -2.84 -7.77
CA ALA A 102 13.29 -2.47 -6.74
C ALA A 102 12.01 -3.33 -6.80
N ILE A 103 11.26 -3.29 -5.68
CA ILE A 103 9.92 -3.84 -5.57
C ILE A 103 8.94 -2.70 -5.30
N MET A 104 7.83 -2.67 -6.06
CA MET A 104 6.64 -1.89 -5.78
C MET A 104 5.59 -2.82 -5.17
N LEU A 105 5.44 -2.80 -3.85
CA LEU A 105 4.39 -3.53 -3.15
C LEU A 105 3.08 -2.75 -3.24
N LEU A 106 2.02 -3.43 -3.61
CA LEU A 106 0.68 -2.89 -3.82
C LEU A 106 -0.34 -3.66 -2.99
N GLU A 107 -1.09 -2.93 -2.17
CA GLU A 107 -2.17 -3.50 -1.36
C GLU A 107 -3.53 -3.18 -2.00
N PRO A 108 -4.36 -4.18 -2.34
CA PRO A 108 -5.68 -3.95 -2.93
C PRO A 108 -6.62 -3.13 -2.05
N SER A 109 -6.39 -3.11 -0.73
CA SER A 109 -7.17 -2.29 0.21
C SER A 109 -7.10 -0.79 -0.04
N ALA A 110 -6.06 -0.30 -0.73
CA ALA A 110 -5.94 1.10 -1.15
C ALA A 110 -6.06 1.22 -2.69
N PRO A 111 -7.25 1.11 -3.28
CA PRO A 111 -7.44 0.81 -4.69
C PRO A 111 -7.06 1.94 -5.64
N PHE A 112 -7.17 3.20 -5.24
CA PHE A 112 -7.23 4.34 -6.15
C PHE A 112 -5.89 4.95 -6.57
N ALA A 113 -4.75 4.34 -6.22
CA ALA A 113 -3.47 4.75 -6.80
C ALA A 113 -3.40 4.37 -8.29
N THR A 114 -3.02 5.32 -9.11
CA THR A 114 -2.96 5.20 -10.56
C THR A 114 -1.56 4.80 -11.05
N SER A 115 -1.44 4.45 -12.34
CA SER A 115 -0.13 4.24 -12.96
C SER A 115 0.78 5.48 -12.89
N THR A 116 0.19 6.67 -12.94
CA THR A 116 0.94 7.93 -12.80
C THR A 116 1.55 8.07 -11.41
N ASP A 117 0.84 7.65 -10.36
CA ASP A 117 1.37 7.66 -8.98
C ASP A 117 2.57 6.71 -8.86
N PHE A 118 2.48 5.53 -9.46
CA PHE A 118 3.57 4.55 -9.45
C PHE A 118 4.78 5.07 -10.23
N ASP A 119 4.56 5.65 -11.39
CA ASP A 119 5.63 6.25 -12.21
C ASP A 119 6.34 7.38 -11.47
N ASN A 120 5.57 8.28 -10.86
CA ASN A 120 6.13 9.40 -10.08
C ASN A 120 6.91 8.91 -8.85
N ALA A 121 6.45 7.86 -8.17
CA ALA A 121 7.18 7.28 -7.04
C ALA A 121 8.53 6.68 -7.48
N VAL A 122 8.56 6.01 -8.65
CA VAL A 122 9.81 5.49 -9.22
C VAL A 122 10.74 6.64 -9.64
N GLU A 123 10.22 7.69 -10.26
CA GLU A 123 11.01 8.87 -10.63
C GLU A 123 11.57 9.60 -9.40
N LEU A 124 10.78 9.69 -8.31
CA LEU A 124 11.25 10.23 -7.04
C LEU A 124 12.41 9.40 -6.47
N MET A 125 12.29 8.06 -6.50
CA MET A 125 13.37 7.15 -6.08
C MET A 125 14.63 7.37 -6.91
N MET A 126 14.51 7.43 -8.23
CA MET A 126 15.67 7.63 -9.12
C MET A 126 16.31 8.99 -8.92
N LYS A 127 15.51 10.05 -8.77
CA LYS A 127 15.98 11.43 -8.59
C LYS A 127 16.86 11.61 -7.35
N HIS A 128 16.52 10.93 -6.28
CA HIS A 128 17.21 11.06 -4.98
C HIS A 128 18.10 9.88 -4.65
N ASP A 129 18.20 8.88 -5.54
CA ASP A 129 18.82 7.57 -5.26
C ASP A 129 18.24 6.95 -3.96
N ALA A 130 16.96 7.17 -3.73
CA ALA A 130 16.28 6.80 -2.48
C ALA A 130 16.30 5.28 -2.25
N SER A 131 16.40 4.89 -0.98
CA SER A 131 16.30 3.50 -0.56
C SER A 131 14.88 2.98 -0.55
N ALA A 132 13.92 3.87 -0.21
CA ALA A 132 12.49 3.58 -0.27
C ALA A 132 11.67 4.84 -0.60
N VAL A 133 10.50 4.65 -1.20
CA VAL A 133 9.45 5.66 -1.38
C VAL A 133 8.13 5.06 -0.93
N ILE A 134 7.43 5.73 -0.04
CA ILE A 134 6.19 5.25 0.55
C ILE A 134 5.08 6.24 0.22
N GLY A 135 3.94 5.72 -0.24
CA GLY A 135 2.73 6.52 -0.42
C GLY A 135 2.25 7.06 0.93
N VAL A 136 2.09 8.37 1.00
CA VAL A 136 1.65 9.07 2.22
C VAL A 136 0.53 10.05 1.91
N ARG A 137 -0.29 10.33 2.90
CA ARG A 137 -1.27 11.42 2.87
C ARG A 137 -1.11 12.33 4.08
N LYS A 138 -1.52 13.58 3.94
CA LYS A 138 -1.58 14.50 5.08
C LYS A 138 -2.56 13.96 6.13
N THR A 139 -2.16 13.97 7.40
CA THR A 139 -3.03 13.54 8.50
C THR A 139 -4.15 14.53 8.74
N GLU A 140 -5.31 14.05 9.15
CA GLU A 140 -6.44 14.88 9.58
C GLU A 140 -6.31 15.31 11.04
N VAL A 141 -5.64 14.45 11.82
CA VAL A 141 -5.38 14.67 13.25
C VAL A 141 -3.88 14.73 13.47
N HIS A 142 -3.41 15.81 14.04
CA HIS A 142 -2.01 16.00 14.40
C HIS A 142 -1.61 15.04 15.54
N SER A 143 -0.39 14.49 15.51
CA SER A 143 0.12 13.52 16.48
C SER A 143 0.04 13.97 17.94
N THR A 144 0.10 15.29 18.16
CA THR A 144 -0.09 15.87 19.49
C THR A 144 -1.47 15.59 20.10
N TYR A 145 -2.50 15.40 19.25
CA TYR A 145 -3.86 15.07 19.70
C TYR A 145 -4.11 13.56 19.73
N VAL A 146 -3.07 12.73 19.66
CA VAL A 146 -3.15 11.27 19.67
C VAL A 146 -2.31 10.70 20.79
N ALA A 147 -2.94 9.96 21.70
CA ALA A 147 -2.27 9.22 22.76
C ALA A 147 -3.12 8.02 23.18
N PRO A 148 -2.53 6.98 23.74
CA PRO A 148 -3.28 5.85 24.33
C PRO A 148 -4.02 6.30 25.60
N LEU A 149 -5.06 5.55 25.95
CA LEU A 149 -5.62 5.59 27.31
C LEU A 149 -4.75 4.74 28.23
N ASP A 150 -4.59 5.16 29.48
CA ASP A 150 -3.98 4.29 30.51
C ASP A 150 -4.93 3.15 30.89
N GLY A 151 -4.43 2.21 31.73
CA GLY A 151 -5.22 1.07 32.19
C GLY A 151 -6.45 1.42 33.02
N GLY A 152 -6.60 2.68 33.42
CA GLY A 152 -7.78 3.25 34.11
C GLY A 152 -8.67 4.13 33.23
N GLY A 153 -8.38 4.22 31.92
CA GLY A 153 -9.13 5.04 30.97
C GLY A 153 -8.77 6.53 31.03
N ARG A 154 -7.63 6.93 31.64
CA ARG A 154 -7.22 8.33 31.74
C ARG A 154 -6.47 8.78 30.49
N ILE A 155 -6.60 10.06 30.19
CA ILE A 155 -5.99 10.74 29.02
C ILE A 155 -4.73 11.53 29.40
N THR A 156 -3.99 11.10 30.40
CA THR A 156 -2.85 11.86 31.00
C THR A 156 -1.83 12.24 29.92
N GLU A 157 -1.37 11.26 29.11
CA GLU A 157 -0.40 11.53 28.04
C GLU A 157 -0.93 12.49 26.98
N LEU A 158 -2.22 12.43 26.66
CA LEU A 158 -2.84 13.39 25.74
C LEU A 158 -2.84 14.82 26.28
N ILE A 159 -3.16 14.97 27.58
CA ILE A 159 -3.13 16.28 28.25
C ILE A 159 -1.72 16.84 28.28
N ASP A 160 -0.72 16.02 28.62
CA ASP A 160 0.68 16.45 28.64
C ASP A 160 1.13 16.94 27.25
N LYS A 161 0.88 16.17 26.18
CA LYS A 161 1.20 16.58 24.81
C LYS A 161 0.54 17.89 24.39
N VAL A 162 -0.74 18.06 24.72
CA VAL A 162 -1.49 19.29 24.36
C VAL A 162 -1.02 20.49 25.17
N THR A 163 -0.64 20.29 26.43
CA THR A 163 -0.13 21.35 27.31
C THR A 163 1.23 21.87 26.81
N ASP A 164 2.09 21.00 26.31
CA ASP A 164 3.41 21.35 25.78
C ASP A 164 3.35 22.21 24.49
N LEU A 165 2.19 22.27 23.82
CA LEU A 165 1.99 23.07 22.60
C LEU A 165 2.08 24.60 22.82
N ASN A 166 2.18 25.09 24.05
CA ASN A 166 2.25 26.53 24.36
C ASN A 166 1.24 27.40 23.57
N TYR A 167 -0.01 26.90 23.45
CA TYR A 167 -1.13 27.56 22.73
C TYR A 167 -0.92 27.76 21.23
N LEU A 168 -0.12 26.91 20.55
CA LEU A 168 -0.04 26.91 19.10
C LEU A 168 -1.41 26.63 18.48
N ARG A 169 -1.82 27.45 17.52
CA ARG A 169 -3.05 27.20 16.78
C ARG A 169 -2.81 26.04 15.80
N ARG A 170 -3.85 25.29 15.49
CA ARG A 170 -3.78 24.17 14.53
C ARG A 170 -3.13 24.59 13.19
N GLN A 171 -3.36 25.80 12.74
CA GLN A 171 -2.80 26.36 11.51
C GLN A 171 -1.30 26.71 11.60
N ASP A 172 -0.74 26.79 12.80
CA ASP A 172 0.67 27.10 13.04
C ASP A 172 1.50 25.80 13.26
N MET A 173 0.82 24.63 13.27
CA MET A 173 1.47 23.32 13.38
C MET A 173 2.03 22.90 12.03
N ARG A 174 3.12 22.14 12.05
CA ARG A 174 3.68 21.55 10.85
C ARG A 174 2.73 20.49 10.29
N ASP A 175 2.67 20.40 8.96
CA ASP A 175 1.96 19.31 8.31
C ASP A 175 2.60 17.97 8.67
N GLU A 176 1.78 17.03 9.07
CA GLU A 176 2.19 15.65 9.33
C GLU A 176 1.56 14.72 8.29
N TYR A 177 2.25 13.62 8.04
CA TYR A 177 1.85 12.65 7.04
C TYR A 177 1.79 11.25 7.63
N THR A 178 0.87 10.43 7.14
CA THR A 178 0.75 9.01 7.46
C THR A 178 0.88 8.18 6.20
N ALA A 179 1.42 6.96 6.31
CA ALA A 179 1.37 5.99 5.23
C ALA A 179 -0.10 5.72 4.86
N ASN A 180 -0.38 5.50 3.56
CA ASN A 180 -1.73 5.36 3.04
C ASN A 180 -1.99 4.01 2.36
N GLY A 181 -1.13 3.01 2.54
CA GLY A 181 -1.29 1.68 1.97
C GLY A 181 -1.25 1.60 0.43
N ALA A 182 -1.18 2.73 -0.25
CA ALA A 182 -1.37 2.78 -1.69
C ALA A 182 -0.21 2.19 -2.48
N LEU A 183 1.02 2.44 -2.03
CA LEU A 183 2.26 1.94 -2.61
C LEU A 183 3.41 1.95 -1.59
N TYR A 184 4.29 0.95 -1.72
CA TYR A 184 5.56 0.88 -1.02
C TYR A 184 6.62 0.46 -2.04
N LEU A 185 7.48 1.40 -2.45
CA LEU A 185 8.58 1.15 -3.36
C LEU A 185 9.89 1.09 -2.57
N PHE A 186 10.67 0.04 -2.72
CA PHE A 186 11.94 -0.12 -2.01
C PHE A 186 12.96 -0.89 -2.85
N LYS A 187 14.24 -0.60 -2.63
CA LYS A 187 15.33 -1.29 -3.34
C LYS A 187 15.39 -2.77 -2.98
N TRP A 188 15.54 -3.64 -3.99
CA TRP A 188 15.64 -5.09 -3.82
C TRP A 188 16.70 -5.49 -2.78
N ASN A 189 17.92 -4.95 -2.94
CA ASN A 189 19.04 -5.27 -2.06
C ASN A 189 18.85 -4.75 -0.62
N LEU A 190 18.12 -3.64 -0.42
CA LEU A 190 17.76 -3.16 0.91
C LEU A 190 16.92 -4.21 1.64
N PHE A 191 15.85 -4.66 1.01
CA PHE A 191 14.96 -5.65 1.60
C PHE A 191 15.67 -6.99 1.81
N LYS A 192 16.45 -7.45 0.84
CA LYS A 192 17.23 -8.69 0.94
C LYS A 192 18.18 -8.67 2.15
N LYS A 193 18.81 -7.54 2.42
CA LYS A 193 19.78 -7.39 3.52
C LYS A 193 19.11 -7.26 4.89
N HIS A 194 18.00 -6.52 4.97
CA HIS A 194 17.43 -6.08 6.25
C HIS A 194 16.08 -6.72 6.58
N HIS A 195 15.46 -7.44 5.64
CA HIS A 195 14.10 -8.02 5.75
C HIS A 195 13.03 -6.98 6.13
N THR A 196 13.23 -5.74 5.74
CA THR A 196 12.28 -4.64 5.93
C THR A 196 12.49 -3.56 4.89
N MET A 197 11.40 -2.88 4.50
CA MET A 197 11.42 -1.71 3.64
C MET A 197 11.77 -0.42 4.39
N TYR A 198 11.83 -0.46 5.73
CA TYR A 198 12.03 0.71 6.60
C TYR A 198 13.46 0.82 7.16
N ALA A 199 14.43 0.11 6.57
CA ALA A 199 15.78 0.01 7.14
C ALA A 199 16.62 1.29 7.03
N ASP A 200 16.28 2.20 6.10
CA ASP A 200 17.07 3.41 5.81
C ASP A 200 16.18 4.66 5.86
N GLY A 201 15.78 5.05 7.07
CA GLY A 201 14.95 6.22 7.28
C GLY A 201 15.51 7.52 6.67
N PRO A 202 16.80 7.86 6.85
CA PRO A 202 17.38 9.07 6.29
C PRO A 202 17.33 9.19 4.76
N ASN A 203 17.27 8.05 4.05
CA ASN A 203 17.17 8.01 2.59
C ASN A 203 15.82 7.44 2.11
N SER A 204 14.77 7.60 2.89
CA SER A 204 13.40 7.22 2.54
C SER A 204 12.55 8.46 2.33
N TYR A 205 11.68 8.44 1.31
CA TYR A 205 10.88 9.58 0.89
C TYR A 205 9.39 9.26 0.92
N GLY A 206 8.57 10.26 1.23
CA GLY A 206 7.12 10.18 1.11
C GLY A 206 6.66 10.65 -0.27
N TYR A 207 5.89 9.84 -0.97
CA TYR A 207 5.13 10.27 -2.14
C TYR A 207 3.76 10.74 -1.68
N VAL A 208 3.52 12.05 -1.72
CA VAL A 208 2.31 12.67 -1.19
C VAL A 208 1.16 12.48 -2.18
N MET A 209 0.12 11.81 -1.74
CA MET A 209 -1.13 11.60 -2.48
C MET A 209 -2.26 12.43 -1.85
N ASP A 210 -3.27 12.78 -2.66
CA ASP A 210 -4.45 13.45 -2.13
C ASP A 210 -5.32 12.53 -1.27
N ARG A 211 -6.25 13.13 -0.54
CA ARG A 211 -7.09 12.43 0.43
C ARG A 211 -7.99 11.35 -0.19
N TYR A 212 -8.52 11.59 -1.38
CA TYR A 212 -9.50 10.69 -1.98
C TYR A 212 -8.85 9.46 -2.61
N HIS A 213 -7.69 9.65 -3.26
CA HIS A 213 -6.90 8.54 -3.79
C HIS A 213 -6.15 7.74 -2.71
N SER A 214 -6.15 8.24 -1.47
CA SER A 214 -5.49 7.63 -0.30
C SER A 214 -6.45 6.90 0.64
N ILE A 215 -7.60 6.45 0.16
CA ILE A 215 -8.55 5.69 0.98
C ILE A 215 -8.06 4.26 1.12
N GLU A 216 -8.10 3.76 2.36
CA GLU A 216 -7.93 2.35 2.69
C GLU A 216 -9.28 1.74 3.05
N ILE A 217 -9.54 0.55 2.53
CA ILE A 217 -10.78 -0.20 2.77
C ILE A 217 -10.49 -1.31 3.76
N ASP A 218 -10.83 -1.08 5.02
CA ASP A 218 -10.66 -2.04 6.11
C ASP A 218 -11.98 -2.47 6.72
N GLU A 219 -12.99 -1.62 6.69
CA GLU A 219 -14.33 -1.87 7.20
C GLU A 219 -15.38 -1.71 6.09
N PRO A 220 -16.60 -2.25 6.27
CA PRO A 220 -17.69 -2.09 5.29
C PRO A 220 -18.06 -0.64 4.98
N ILE A 221 -17.87 0.27 5.94
CA ILE A 221 -18.15 1.70 5.75
C ILE A 221 -17.17 2.34 4.80
N ASP A 222 -15.91 1.89 4.77
CA ASP A 222 -14.89 2.43 3.86
C ASP A 222 -15.26 2.11 2.41
N LEU A 223 -15.80 0.90 2.16
CA LEU A 223 -16.28 0.51 0.84
C LEU A 223 -17.43 1.41 0.37
N GLN A 224 -18.41 1.68 1.24
CA GLN A 224 -19.52 2.59 0.95
C GLN A 224 -19.01 4.02 0.70
N TRP A 225 -18.02 4.46 1.46
CA TRP A 225 -17.38 5.76 1.26
C TRP A 225 -16.67 5.84 -0.09
N ALA A 226 -15.93 4.81 -0.48
CA ALA A 226 -15.27 4.73 -1.77
C ALA A 226 -16.29 4.74 -2.95
N GLU A 227 -17.39 3.98 -2.83
CA GLU A 227 -18.49 3.99 -3.79
C GLU A 227 -19.12 5.39 -3.92
N PHE A 228 -19.36 6.07 -2.81
CA PHE A 228 -19.88 7.44 -2.78
C PHE A 228 -18.95 8.42 -3.51
N LEU A 229 -17.64 8.33 -3.29
CA LEU A 229 -16.68 9.22 -3.96
C LEU A 229 -16.70 9.04 -5.47
N VAL A 230 -16.80 7.81 -5.94
CA VAL A 230 -16.93 7.50 -7.37
C VAL A 230 -18.27 8.02 -7.90
N GLU A 231 -19.37 7.77 -7.20
CA GLU A 231 -20.71 8.25 -7.60
C GLU A 231 -20.77 9.78 -7.70
N LYS A 232 -20.10 10.50 -6.81
CA LYS A 232 -20.03 11.97 -6.82
C LYS A 232 -18.99 12.54 -7.78
N GLY A 233 -18.29 11.70 -8.54
CA GLY A 233 -17.26 12.14 -9.47
C GLY A 233 -16.01 12.74 -8.81
N LEU A 234 -15.79 12.46 -7.51
CA LEU A 234 -14.58 12.88 -6.79
C LEU A 234 -13.39 11.94 -7.06
N ILE A 235 -13.68 10.73 -7.53
CA ILE A 235 -12.72 9.79 -8.12
C ILE A 235 -13.12 9.57 -9.58
N ASP A 236 -12.24 9.96 -10.51
CA ASP A 236 -12.40 9.64 -11.93
C ASP A 236 -11.95 8.20 -12.20
N LEU A 237 -12.81 7.39 -12.80
CA LEU A 237 -12.53 6.00 -13.15
C LEU A 237 -11.82 5.82 -14.50
N THR A 238 -11.57 6.89 -15.25
CA THR A 238 -10.87 6.82 -16.53
C THR A 238 -9.54 6.08 -16.49
N PRO A 239 -8.71 6.20 -15.42
CA PRO A 239 -7.47 5.46 -15.30
C PRO A 239 -7.63 3.92 -15.26
N TRP A 240 -8.84 3.39 -15.03
CA TRP A 240 -9.09 1.94 -14.90
C TRP A 240 -10.05 1.38 -15.96
N LYS A 241 -10.51 2.19 -16.91
CA LYS A 241 -11.38 1.78 -18.03
C LYS A 241 -10.62 1.44 -19.32
#